data_e2afa84a32065a1f4f06d2d0e54d312c
#
_entry.id   e2afa84a32065a1f4f06d2d0e54d312c
#
_cell.length_a   1.000
_cell.length_b   1.000
_cell.length_c   1.000
_cell.angle_alpha   90.00
_cell.angle_beta   90.00
_cell.angle_gamma   90.00
#
_symmetry.space_group_name_H-M   'P 1'
#
loop_
_entity.id
_entity.type
_entity.pdbx_description
1 polymer ?
#
loop_
_entity_poly.entity_id
_entity_poly.type
_entity_poly.pdbx_seq_one_letter_code
_entity_poly.pdbx_strand_id
1 'polypeptide(L)'
;MTDNQRRVFAAAVAVLFSTVVFTASDKKVRIIQTNSAGDNIHVIDPETNKVVGVITGIEVNHGAAVAPDGSRIYVSDEADSTLDVVDAKTFKVTNRIPLSGHPNNIAIGRDGRRVYVGIIQAPGGVDVIDTATLKNVKTLQTKGTIHNAYVTPDGKYVVAGSIAGKTVNVFDAATEQPAWTLEMDLGVRPMTFSANPDGSTKWLFVQLSGFNGFAVVDFAARKEINRIKNPDLPPGKSIVPAGSDPSHGMAVTADNKTLVVCSRINNYLYAYSLPDLKLLGGAELGGKGAGWVTLTPDGKTAYVANPVTNDVSVVDVKSLKEVARIPVGYVPKRNTTGVLQ
;
A
#
# COMPACT_ATOMS: atom_id res chain seq x y z
N MET A 1 39.73 83.27 17.98
CA MET A 1 40.60 82.14 17.68
C MET A 1 40.10 81.00 18.52
N THR A 2 39.12 80.24 18.04
CA THR A 2 38.46 79.19 18.82
C THR A 2 38.23 77.98 17.90
N ASP A 3 38.86 76.93 18.28
CA ASP A 3 38.86 75.61 17.63
C ASP A 3 37.55 74.89 17.88
N ASN A 4 36.88 74.50 16.81
CA ASN A 4 35.59 73.84 16.89
C ASN A 4 35.79 72.34 16.56
N GLN A 5 35.88 71.52 17.61
CA GLN A 5 35.92 70.07 17.48
C GLN A 5 34.52 69.52 17.21
N ARG A 6 34.28 68.99 16.00
CA ARG A 6 33.12 68.18 15.64
C ARG A 6 33.34 66.75 16.11
N ARG A 7 32.58 66.32 17.08
CA ARG A 7 32.45 64.88 17.45
C ARG A 7 31.47 64.19 16.51
N VAL A 8 31.99 63.26 15.70
CA VAL A 8 31.18 62.35 14.90
C VAL A 8 30.82 61.13 15.77
N PHE A 9 29.54 60.95 16.07
CA PHE A 9 29.02 59.73 16.69
C PHE A 9 28.79 58.69 15.57
N ALA A 10 29.58 57.62 15.52
CA ALA A 10 29.33 56.46 14.68
C ALA A 10 28.39 55.52 15.45
N ALA A 11 27.12 55.42 15.01
CA ALA A 11 26.20 54.44 15.50
C ALA A 11 26.46 53.09 14.75
N ALA A 12 26.97 52.10 15.46
CA ALA A 12 27.11 50.77 14.95
C ALA A 12 25.74 50.04 15.00
N VAL A 13 25.13 49.82 13.86
CA VAL A 13 23.90 48.97 13.75
C VAL A 13 24.36 47.51 13.69
N ALA A 14 24.16 46.79 14.79
CA ALA A 14 24.37 45.34 14.81
C ALA A 14 23.17 44.66 14.15
N VAL A 15 23.35 44.16 12.91
CA VAL A 15 22.37 43.32 12.23
C VAL A 15 22.52 41.90 12.74
N LEU A 16 21.59 41.49 13.61
CA LEU A 16 21.45 40.09 14.04
C LEU A 16 20.89 39.27 12.87
N PHE A 17 21.75 38.54 12.19
CA PHE A 17 21.30 37.46 11.28
C PHE A 17 20.83 36.28 12.12
N SER A 18 19.52 36.11 12.26
CA SER A 18 18.92 34.88 12.74
C SER A 18 19.09 33.82 11.64
N THR A 19 20.06 32.94 11.78
CA THR A 19 20.17 31.74 10.95
C THR A 19 19.02 30.81 11.35
N VAL A 20 17.97 30.77 10.51
CA VAL A 20 16.97 29.71 10.58
C VAL A 20 17.67 28.43 10.14
N VAL A 21 18.07 27.61 11.10
CA VAL A 21 18.54 26.24 10.81
C VAL A 21 17.30 25.46 10.40
N PHE A 22 17.08 25.29 9.10
CA PHE A 22 16.20 24.26 8.60
C PHE A 22 16.85 22.92 8.94
N THR A 23 16.43 22.31 10.03
CA THR A 23 16.69 20.87 10.23
C THR A 23 15.97 20.16 9.11
N ALA A 24 16.75 19.60 8.16
CA ALA A 24 16.20 18.66 7.20
C ALA A 24 15.48 17.57 8.02
N SER A 25 14.17 17.42 7.82
CA SER A 25 13.44 16.31 8.40
C SER A 25 14.09 15.04 7.87
N ASP A 26 14.67 14.23 8.77
CA ASP A 26 15.26 12.93 8.42
C ASP A 26 14.14 11.97 8.01
N LYS A 27 13.64 12.16 6.79
CA LYS A 27 12.59 11.31 6.21
C LYS A 27 13.13 9.89 6.07
N LYS A 28 12.44 8.94 6.69
CA LYS A 28 12.85 7.53 6.73
C LYS A 28 11.85 6.65 6.02
N VAL A 29 12.34 5.81 5.13
CA VAL A 29 11.53 4.74 4.55
C VAL A 29 11.16 3.76 5.65
N ARG A 30 9.89 3.36 5.71
CA ARG A 30 9.37 2.36 6.65
C ARG A 30 8.40 1.42 5.94
N ILE A 31 8.41 0.18 6.39
CA ILE A 31 7.40 -0.81 6.01
C ILE A 31 6.42 -0.91 7.18
N ILE A 32 5.17 -0.59 6.92
CA ILE A 32 4.08 -0.68 7.89
C ILE A 32 3.40 -2.03 7.69
N GLN A 33 3.56 -2.94 8.65
CA GLN A 33 3.05 -4.31 8.61
C GLN A 33 1.85 -4.46 9.54
N THR A 34 0.65 -4.65 9.01
CA THR A 34 -0.56 -4.93 9.80
C THR A 34 -0.66 -6.40 10.19
N ASN A 35 -1.15 -6.69 11.40
CA ASN A 35 -1.27 -8.03 11.97
C ASN A 35 -2.70 -8.25 12.45
N SER A 36 -3.52 -8.92 11.61
CA SER A 36 -4.99 -8.91 11.77
C SER A 36 -5.57 -9.84 12.84
N ALA A 37 -4.74 -10.62 13.53
CA ALA A 37 -5.15 -11.41 14.71
C ALA A 37 -4.58 -10.85 16.00
N GLY A 38 -4.58 -9.53 16.14
CA GLY A 38 -4.09 -8.80 17.30
C GLY A 38 -4.36 -7.31 17.13
N ASP A 39 -3.93 -6.53 18.08
CA ASP A 39 -4.12 -5.08 18.17
C ASP A 39 -2.85 -4.30 17.78
N ASN A 40 -1.92 -4.91 17.06
CA ASN A 40 -0.61 -4.32 16.82
C ASN A 40 -0.25 -4.26 15.33
N ILE A 41 0.54 -3.24 15.00
CA ILE A 41 1.12 -3.03 13.67
C ILE A 41 2.62 -2.81 13.89
N HIS A 42 3.44 -3.53 13.15
CA HIS A 42 4.89 -3.39 13.23
C HIS A 42 5.42 -2.41 12.18
N VAL A 43 6.29 -1.51 12.62
CA VAL A 43 7.03 -0.57 11.77
C VAL A 43 8.43 -1.14 11.57
N ILE A 44 8.77 -1.51 10.35
CA ILE A 44 10.04 -2.13 10.00
C ILE A 44 10.93 -1.12 9.29
N ASP A 45 12.19 -1.11 9.68
CA ASP A 45 13.25 -0.35 9.02
C ASP A 45 13.89 -1.22 7.91
N PRO A 46 13.76 -0.83 6.63
CA PRO A 46 14.32 -1.61 5.53
C PRO A 46 15.87 -1.54 5.42
N GLU A 47 16.52 -0.58 6.06
CA GLU A 47 17.99 -0.53 6.10
C GLU A 47 18.58 -1.58 7.02
N THR A 48 17.87 -1.94 8.09
CA THR A 48 18.34 -2.90 9.11
C THR A 48 17.55 -4.19 9.13
N ASN A 49 16.40 -4.27 8.44
CA ASN A 49 15.44 -5.37 8.48
C ASN A 49 14.98 -5.69 9.92
N LYS A 50 14.77 -4.65 10.73
CA LYS A 50 14.32 -4.79 12.13
C LYS A 50 13.03 -4.03 12.37
N VAL A 51 12.22 -4.53 13.30
CA VAL A 51 11.10 -3.78 13.86
C VAL A 51 11.68 -2.64 14.71
N VAL A 52 11.30 -1.40 14.38
CA VAL A 52 11.75 -0.18 15.03
C VAL A 52 10.64 0.57 15.76
N GLY A 53 9.40 0.10 15.63
CA GLY A 53 8.25 0.66 16.32
C GLY A 53 7.06 -0.29 16.26
N VAL A 54 6.14 -0.09 17.20
CA VAL A 54 4.88 -0.84 17.28
C VAL A 54 3.75 0.15 17.53
N ILE A 55 2.71 0.08 16.70
CA ILE A 55 1.44 0.79 16.89
C ILE A 55 0.49 -0.21 17.54
N THR A 56 -0.18 0.18 18.63
CA THR A 56 -1.11 -0.67 19.38
C THR A 56 -2.51 -0.07 19.46
N GLY A 57 -3.48 -0.88 19.84
CA GLY A 57 -4.87 -0.45 20.08
C GLY A 57 -5.70 -0.29 18.80
N ILE A 58 -5.35 -1.01 17.72
CA ILE A 58 -6.15 -1.10 16.49
C ILE A 58 -6.41 -2.58 16.25
N GLU A 59 -7.61 -3.04 16.60
CA GLU A 59 -7.97 -4.45 16.51
C GLU A 59 -8.34 -4.86 15.08
N VAL A 60 -8.02 -6.10 14.73
CA VAL A 60 -8.30 -6.65 13.38
C VAL A 60 -7.88 -5.68 12.27
N ASN A 61 -6.67 -5.11 12.43
CA ASN A 61 -6.14 -4.12 11.49
C ASN A 61 -5.85 -4.77 10.12
N HIS A 62 -6.28 -4.12 9.04
CA HIS A 62 -6.16 -4.65 7.68
C HIS A 62 -5.27 -3.78 6.78
N GLY A 63 -5.82 -2.74 6.19
CA GLY A 63 -5.12 -1.85 5.28
C GLY A 63 -4.39 -0.74 6.01
N ALA A 64 -3.23 -0.32 5.50
CA ALA A 64 -2.53 0.86 5.96
C ALA A 64 -2.09 1.73 4.78
N ALA A 65 -2.10 3.04 4.97
CA ALA A 65 -1.58 4.02 4.02
C ALA A 65 -0.85 5.14 4.76
N VAL A 66 0.25 5.61 4.18
CA VAL A 66 1.05 6.72 4.75
C VAL A 66 0.72 8.00 4.01
N ALA A 67 0.49 9.08 4.73
CA ALA A 67 0.28 10.40 4.15
C ALA A 67 1.51 10.80 3.31
N PRO A 68 1.34 11.47 2.15
CA PRO A 68 2.46 11.85 1.28
C PRO A 68 3.49 12.76 1.95
N ASP A 69 3.09 13.52 2.96
CA ASP A 69 3.98 14.37 3.76
C ASP A 69 4.74 13.57 4.85
N GLY A 70 4.34 12.30 5.10
CA GLY A 70 4.94 11.42 6.10
C GLY A 70 4.51 11.68 7.53
N SER A 71 3.51 12.54 7.75
CA SER A 71 3.09 12.94 9.10
C SER A 71 2.14 11.97 9.78
N ARG A 72 1.37 11.19 8.98
CA ARG A 72 0.30 10.32 9.47
C ARG A 72 0.33 8.96 8.80
N ILE A 73 -0.10 7.95 9.55
CA ILE A 73 -0.43 6.63 9.03
C ILE A 73 -1.93 6.43 9.25
N TYR A 74 -2.64 6.03 8.20
CA TYR A 74 -4.05 5.66 8.26
C TYR A 74 -4.15 4.15 8.27
N VAL A 75 -5.00 3.60 9.14
CA VAL A 75 -5.18 2.16 9.30
C VAL A 75 -6.66 1.83 9.38
N SER A 76 -7.11 0.84 8.62
CA SER A 76 -8.47 0.33 8.75
C SER A 76 -8.58 -0.63 9.92
N ASP A 77 -9.52 -0.36 10.82
CA ASP A 77 -9.90 -1.18 11.96
C ASP A 77 -11.23 -1.88 11.65
N GLU A 78 -11.18 -3.20 11.40
CA GLU A 78 -12.37 -3.96 11.06
C GLU A 78 -13.25 -4.20 12.29
N ALA A 79 -12.66 -4.35 13.47
CA ALA A 79 -13.41 -4.63 14.70
C ALA A 79 -14.33 -3.47 15.08
N ASP A 80 -13.79 -2.25 15.05
CA ASP A 80 -14.54 -1.05 15.45
C ASP A 80 -15.23 -0.33 14.28
N SER A 81 -15.04 -0.82 13.04
CA SER A 81 -15.55 -0.16 11.82
C SER A 81 -15.07 1.29 11.72
N THR A 82 -13.77 1.52 11.94
CA THR A 82 -13.15 2.85 11.88
C THR A 82 -11.96 2.90 10.90
N LEU A 83 -11.63 4.12 10.49
CA LEU A 83 -10.32 4.46 9.96
C LEU A 83 -9.56 5.18 11.07
N ASP A 84 -8.52 4.55 11.56
CA ASP A 84 -7.70 5.08 12.63
C ASP A 84 -6.56 5.93 12.07
N VAL A 85 -6.33 7.08 12.69
CA VAL A 85 -5.27 8.02 12.33
C VAL A 85 -4.17 7.94 13.36
N VAL A 86 -2.98 7.61 12.91
CA VAL A 86 -1.79 7.44 13.75
C VAL A 86 -0.80 8.55 13.45
N ASP A 87 -0.28 9.19 14.48
CA ASP A 87 0.84 10.12 14.38
C ASP A 87 2.13 9.35 14.06
N ALA A 88 2.79 9.70 12.96
CA ALA A 88 3.93 8.94 12.44
C ALA A 88 5.23 9.07 13.28
N LYS A 89 5.32 10.07 14.16
CA LYS A 89 6.48 10.26 15.05
C LYS A 89 6.34 9.48 16.36
N THR A 90 5.14 9.47 16.91
CA THR A 90 4.87 8.87 18.22
C THR A 90 4.27 7.49 18.16
N PHE A 91 3.80 7.06 16.97
CA PHE A 91 3.06 5.82 16.71
C PHE A 91 1.79 5.68 17.58
N LYS A 92 1.19 6.80 17.99
CA LYS A 92 -0.04 6.83 18.78
C LYS A 92 -1.24 7.12 17.90
N VAL A 93 -2.34 6.40 18.14
CA VAL A 93 -3.65 6.71 17.56
C VAL A 93 -4.10 8.07 18.07
N THR A 94 -4.39 8.99 17.16
CA THR A 94 -4.84 10.36 17.49
C THR A 94 -6.31 10.56 17.22
N ASN A 95 -6.89 9.85 16.26
CA ASN A 95 -8.29 9.95 15.87
C ASN A 95 -8.81 8.61 15.40
N ARG A 96 -10.12 8.39 15.56
CA ARG A 96 -10.88 7.28 15.00
C ARG A 96 -12.06 7.84 14.22
N ILE A 97 -12.13 7.52 12.95
CA ILE A 97 -13.13 8.06 12.02
C ILE A 97 -14.14 6.95 11.74
N PRO A 98 -15.42 7.10 12.15
CA PRO A 98 -16.44 6.10 11.87
C PRO A 98 -16.64 5.89 10.36
N LEU A 99 -16.76 4.63 9.96
CA LEU A 99 -17.01 4.21 8.58
C LEU A 99 -18.45 3.71 8.42
N SER A 100 -18.88 3.54 7.18
CA SER A 100 -20.24 3.06 6.87
C SER A 100 -20.42 1.56 7.15
N GLY A 101 -19.35 0.83 7.42
CA GLY A 101 -19.35 -0.60 7.76
C GLY A 101 -17.92 -1.13 7.89
N HIS A 102 -17.80 -2.47 8.01
CA HIS A 102 -16.50 -3.12 8.18
C HIS A 102 -15.53 -2.81 7.03
N PRO A 103 -14.39 -2.18 7.29
CA PRO A 103 -13.40 -1.84 6.28
C PRO A 103 -12.50 -3.02 5.95
N ASN A 104 -11.80 -2.91 4.80
CA ASN A 104 -10.71 -3.81 4.47
C ASN A 104 -9.49 -3.02 3.99
N ASN A 105 -9.19 -3.00 2.68
CA ASN A 105 -8.04 -2.26 2.17
C ASN A 105 -8.35 -0.77 1.96
N ILE A 106 -7.31 0.05 2.06
CA ILE A 106 -7.40 1.49 1.91
C ILE A 106 -6.34 2.00 0.93
N ALA A 107 -6.61 3.16 0.35
CA ALA A 107 -5.63 3.91 -0.42
C ALA A 107 -5.75 5.40 -0.14
N ILE A 108 -4.64 6.12 -0.21
CA ILE A 108 -4.62 7.58 -0.08
C ILE A 108 -4.40 8.23 -1.45
N GLY A 109 -5.08 9.32 -1.70
CA GLY A 109 -4.87 10.16 -2.87
C GLY A 109 -3.44 10.70 -2.92
N ARG A 110 -2.89 10.90 -4.12
CA ARG A 110 -1.51 11.39 -4.28
C ARG A 110 -1.30 12.79 -3.70
N ASP A 111 -2.34 13.59 -3.66
CA ASP A 111 -2.34 14.92 -3.02
C ASP A 111 -2.55 14.88 -1.50
N GLY A 112 -2.78 13.68 -0.93
CA GLY A 112 -3.00 13.46 0.48
C GLY A 112 -4.36 13.94 1.02
N ARG A 113 -5.28 14.42 0.17
CA ARG A 113 -6.55 15.02 0.60
C ARG A 113 -7.65 14.02 0.90
N ARG A 114 -7.57 12.82 0.32
CA ARG A 114 -8.59 11.77 0.45
C ARG A 114 -7.96 10.43 0.79
N VAL A 115 -8.60 9.73 1.73
CA VAL A 115 -8.38 8.29 1.95
C VAL A 115 -9.64 7.57 1.47
N TYR A 116 -9.47 6.54 0.66
CA TYR A 116 -10.50 5.70 0.10
C TYR A 116 -10.48 4.35 0.79
N VAL A 117 -11.59 3.96 1.40
CA VAL A 117 -11.71 2.76 2.23
C VAL A 117 -12.71 1.79 1.62
N GLY A 118 -12.26 0.58 1.28
CA GLY A 118 -13.14 -0.47 0.77
C GLY A 118 -13.98 -1.06 1.91
N ILE A 119 -15.30 -1.07 1.76
CA ILE A 119 -16.26 -1.59 2.75
C ILE A 119 -16.73 -2.99 2.34
N ILE A 120 -16.43 -3.98 3.18
CA ILE A 120 -16.77 -5.39 2.95
C ILE A 120 -18.13 -5.82 3.52
N GLN A 121 -18.75 -4.99 4.34
CA GLN A 121 -20.10 -5.19 4.85
C GLN A 121 -21.13 -4.70 3.81
N ALA A 122 -22.17 -5.50 3.57
CA ALA A 122 -23.25 -5.11 2.63
C ALA A 122 -23.97 -3.83 3.10
N PRO A 123 -24.38 -2.93 2.18
CA PRO A 123 -24.36 -3.05 0.72
C PRO A 123 -22.95 -2.89 0.10
N GLY A 124 -21.95 -2.44 0.84
CA GLY A 124 -20.61 -2.17 0.37
C GLY A 124 -20.45 -0.79 -0.24
N GLY A 125 -19.26 -0.55 -0.78
CA GLY A 125 -18.89 0.72 -1.36
C GLY A 125 -17.46 1.11 -1.05
N VAL A 126 -17.11 2.34 -1.41
CA VAL A 126 -15.84 2.96 -1.03
C VAL A 126 -16.13 4.22 -0.21
N ASP A 127 -15.80 4.20 1.07
CA ASP A 127 -15.88 5.40 1.90
C ASP A 127 -14.78 6.37 1.54
N VAL A 128 -15.14 7.64 1.46
CA VAL A 128 -14.25 8.76 1.13
C VAL A 128 -14.02 9.59 2.38
N ILE A 129 -12.78 9.58 2.85
CA ILE A 129 -12.37 10.30 4.04
C ILE A 129 -11.65 11.58 3.66
N ASP A 130 -12.09 12.72 4.15
CA ASP A 130 -11.40 13.99 4.03
C ASP A 130 -10.33 14.09 5.12
N THR A 131 -9.05 14.22 4.70
CA THR A 131 -7.91 14.18 5.63
C THR A 131 -7.71 15.47 6.42
N ALA A 132 -8.30 16.57 5.98
CA ALA A 132 -8.23 17.85 6.69
C ALA A 132 -9.26 17.92 7.81
N THR A 133 -10.48 17.44 7.53
CA THR A 133 -11.57 17.45 8.52
C THR A 133 -11.66 16.17 9.35
N LEU A 134 -10.97 15.12 8.94
CA LEU A 134 -11.00 13.76 9.51
C LEU A 134 -12.44 13.22 9.60
N LYS A 135 -13.18 13.32 8.50
CA LYS A 135 -14.57 12.86 8.41
C LYS A 135 -14.79 11.97 7.20
N ASN A 136 -15.62 10.96 7.35
CA ASN A 136 -16.24 10.28 6.22
C ASN A 136 -17.25 11.22 5.57
N VAL A 137 -16.97 11.65 4.34
CA VAL A 137 -17.78 12.67 3.65
C VAL A 137 -18.81 12.07 2.70
N LYS A 138 -18.60 10.82 2.25
CA LYS A 138 -19.55 10.06 1.45
C LYS A 138 -19.09 8.63 1.21
N THR A 139 -19.99 7.79 0.69
CA THR A 139 -19.68 6.44 0.20
C THR A 139 -19.95 6.38 -1.30
N LEU A 140 -18.94 6.02 -2.10
CA LEU A 140 -19.09 5.73 -3.51
C LEU A 140 -19.77 4.38 -3.68
N GLN A 141 -20.91 4.38 -4.39
CA GLN A 141 -21.71 3.18 -4.59
C GLN A 141 -21.05 2.23 -5.59
N THR A 142 -21.06 0.94 -5.29
CA THR A 142 -20.44 -0.10 -6.11
C THR A 142 -21.39 -1.28 -6.32
N LYS A 143 -21.09 -2.12 -7.31
CA LYS A 143 -21.75 -3.41 -7.46
C LYS A 143 -21.13 -4.41 -6.49
N GLY A 144 -21.76 -4.57 -5.32
CA GLY A 144 -21.34 -5.44 -4.24
C GLY A 144 -20.29 -4.84 -3.31
N THR A 145 -19.93 -5.62 -2.31
CA THR A 145 -18.97 -5.25 -1.27
C THR A 145 -17.56 -5.09 -1.81
N ILE A 146 -16.79 -4.16 -1.28
CA ILE A 146 -15.44 -3.86 -1.77
C ILE A 146 -14.37 -4.41 -0.84
N HIS A 147 -13.55 -5.30 -1.38
CA HIS A 147 -12.42 -5.88 -0.67
C HIS A 147 -11.15 -5.01 -0.77
N ASN A 148 -10.90 -4.37 -1.91
CA ASN A 148 -9.71 -3.57 -2.13
C ASN A 148 -10.04 -2.24 -2.80
N ALA A 149 -9.42 -1.16 -2.32
CA ALA A 149 -9.43 0.16 -2.94
C ALA A 149 -7.99 0.60 -3.23
N TYR A 150 -7.79 1.26 -4.38
CA TYR A 150 -6.50 1.77 -4.85
C TYR A 150 -6.67 3.12 -5.53
N VAL A 151 -5.57 3.86 -5.66
CA VAL A 151 -5.47 5.06 -6.50
C VAL A 151 -4.47 4.77 -7.61
N THR A 152 -4.80 5.17 -8.83
CA THR A 152 -3.94 4.96 -10.01
C THR A 152 -2.59 5.70 -9.90
N PRO A 153 -1.55 5.26 -10.64
CA PRO A 153 -0.23 5.90 -10.60
C PRO A 153 -0.23 7.39 -10.87
N ASP A 154 -1.11 7.90 -11.72
CA ASP A 154 -1.28 9.32 -12.02
C ASP A 154 -2.24 10.06 -11.05
N GLY A 155 -2.85 9.34 -10.11
CA GLY A 155 -3.79 9.90 -9.14
C GLY A 155 -5.17 10.25 -9.69
N LYS A 156 -5.46 9.94 -10.96
CA LYS A 156 -6.71 10.35 -11.61
C LYS A 156 -7.92 9.50 -11.30
N TYR A 157 -7.69 8.25 -10.89
CA TYR A 157 -8.80 7.32 -10.65
C TYR A 157 -8.65 6.59 -9.32
N VAL A 158 -9.80 6.30 -8.72
CA VAL A 158 -9.96 5.34 -7.63
C VAL A 158 -10.46 4.04 -8.23
N VAL A 159 -9.80 2.93 -7.90
CA VAL A 159 -10.10 1.61 -8.44
C VAL A 159 -10.48 0.68 -7.30
N ALA A 160 -11.66 0.10 -7.36
CA ALA A 160 -12.22 -0.73 -6.30
C ALA A 160 -12.61 -2.12 -6.81
N GLY A 161 -12.10 -3.17 -6.13
CA GLY A 161 -12.32 -4.56 -6.49
C GLY A 161 -13.36 -5.23 -5.60
N SER A 162 -14.36 -5.88 -6.23
CA SER A 162 -15.38 -6.66 -5.56
C SER A 162 -15.18 -8.16 -5.79
N ILE A 163 -15.09 -8.93 -4.70
CA ILE A 163 -15.06 -10.40 -4.77
C ILE A 163 -16.46 -10.92 -5.12
N ALA A 164 -17.46 -10.52 -4.36
CA ALA A 164 -18.84 -10.99 -4.54
C ALA A 164 -19.47 -10.46 -5.83
N GLY A 165 -19.23 -9.17 -6.16
CA GLY A 165 -19.73 -8.56 -7.37
C GLY A 165 -18.97 -8.94 -8.64
N LYS A 166 -17.77 -9.55 -8.50
CA LYS A 166 -16.87 -9.90 -9.61
C LYS A 166 -16.58 -8.70 -10.51
N THR A 167 -16.35 -7.52 -9.93
CA THR A 167 -16.20 -6.28 -10.68
C THR A 167 -14.96 -5.50 -10.27
N VAL A 168 -14.39 -4.81 -11.24
CA VAL A 168 -13.51 -3.65 -11.05
C VAL A 168 -14.34 -2.40 -11.26
N ASN A 169 -14.52 -1.60 -10.23
CA ASN A 169 -15.25 -0.32 -10.27
C ASN A 169 -14.23 0.81 -10.28
N VAL A 170 -14.35 1.73 -11.22
CA VAL A 170 -13.42 2.85 -11.38
C VAL A 170 -14.18 4.17 -11.29
N PHE A 171 -13.66 5.06 -10.44
CA PHE A 171 -14.20 6.39 -10.20
C PHE A 171 -13.15 7.43 -10.59
N ASP A 172 -13.60 8.54 -11.13
CA ASP A 172 -12.76 9.73 -11.32
C ASP A 172 -12.44 10.34 -9.95
N ALA A 173 -11.16 10.50 -9.63
CA ALA A 173 -10.75 10.93 -8.30
C ALA A 173 -11.02 12.41 -8.00
N ALA A 174 -11.14 13.25 -9.05
CA ALA A 174 -11.40 14.68 -8.88
C ALA A 174 -12.90 14.97 -8.66
N THR A 175 -13.76 14.28 -9.39
CA THR A 175 -15.21 14.43 -9.30
C THR A 175 -15.87 13.43 -8.35
N GLU A 176 -15.16 12.34 -8.05
CA GLU A 176 -15.64 11.20 -7.27
C GLU A 176 -16.94 10.59 -7.85
N GLN A 177 -17.05 10.63 -9.18
CA GLN A 177 -18.16 10.02 -9.92
C GLN A 177 -17.71 8.72 -10.59
N PRO A 178 -18.65 7.76 -10.83
CA PRO A 178 -18.32 6.56 -11.58
C PRO A 178 -17.78 6.90 -12.96
N ALA A 179 -16.62 6.32 -13.32
CA ALA A 179 -16.03 6.46 -14.64
C ALA A 179 -16.37 5.25 -15.52
N TRP A 180 -16.15 4.03 -15.02
CA TRP A 180 -16.52 2.79 -15.70
C TRP A 180 -16.46 1.59 -14.73
N THR A 181 -17.07 0.49 -15.15
CA THR A 181 -17.02 -0.81 -14.45
C THR A 181 -16.65 -1.91 -15.43
N LEU A 182 -15.77 -2.82 -15.02
CA LEU A 182 -15.43 -4.03 -15.76
C LEU A 182 -15.94 -5.25 -14.99
N GLU A 183 -16.75 -6.08 -15.65
CA GLU A 183 -17.17 -7.38 -15.12
C GLU A 183 -16.09 -8.42 -15.42
N MET A 184 -15.77 -9.22 -14.39
CA MET A 184 -14.85 -10.35 -14.47
C MET A 184 -15.63 -11.65 -14.26
N ASP A 185 -15.07 -12.76 -14.72
CA ASP A 185 -15.70 -14.08 -14.52
C ASP A 185 -15.51 -14.64 -13.10
N LEU A 186 -14.47 -14.14 -12.39
CA LEU A 186 -14.09 -14.54 -11.03
C LEU A 186 -14.05 -13.33 -10.11
N GLY A 187 -14.10 -13.59 -8.79
CA GLY A 187 -14.04 -12.54 -7.77
C GLY A 187 -12.73 -11.77 -7.85
N VAL A 188 -12.83 -10.43 -7.88
CA VAL A 188 -11.69 -9.52 -7.97
C VAL A 188 -11.03 -9.39 -6.61
N ARG A 189 -9.75 -9.74 -6.57
CA ARG A 189 -8.88 -9.74 -5.39
C ARG A 189 -7.86 -8.59 -5.47
N PRO A 190 -6.71 -8.61 -4.77
CA PRO A 190 -5.72 -7.54 -4.88
C PRO A 190 -5.37 -7.17 -6.31
N MET A 191 -5.01 -5.90 -6.49
CA MET A 191 -4.65 -5.31 -7.77
C MET A 191 -3.37 -4.50 -7.63
N THR A 192 -2.68 -4.29 -8.75
CA THR A 192 -1.58 -3.32 -8.88
C THR A 192 -1.53 -2.78 -10.31
N PHE A 193 -0.73 -1.76 -10.55
CA PHE A 193 -0.71 -1.03 -11.82
C PHE A 193 0.69 -0.97 -12.40
N SER A 194 0.78 -0.93 -13.73
CA SER A 194 1.91 -0.37 -14.44
C SER A 194 1.53 0.97 -15.06
N ALA A 195 2.53 1.83 -15.30
CA ALA A 195 2.34 3.13 -15.90
C ALA A 195 2.95 3.23 -17.29
N ASN A 196 2.41 4.12 -18.11
CA ASN A 196 3.04 4.61 -19.32
C ASN A 196 4.17 5.60 -18.99
N PRO A 197 5.05 5.94 -19.96
CA PRO A 197 6.10 6.94 -19.73
C PRO A 197 5.60 8.33 -19.30
N ASP A 198 4.36 8.68 -19.65
CA ASP A 198 3.70 9.92 -19.24
C ASP A 198 3.07 9.85 -17.83
N GLY A 199 3.21 8.71 -17.13
CA GLY A 199 2.65 8.46 -15.80
C GLY A 199 1.21 7.97 -15.80
N SER A 200 0.50 7.99 -16.93
CA SER A 200 -0.85 7.43 -17.01
C SER A 200 -0.87 5.93 -16.79
N THR A 201 -2.00 5.39 -16.32
CA THR A 201 -2.14 3.96 -16.07
C THR A 201 -2.14 3.19 -17.40
N LYS A 202 -1.22 2.23 -17.53
CA LYS A 202 -1.15 1.34 -18.69
C LYS A 202 -1.99 0.10 -18.47
N TRP A 203 -1.58 -0.72 -17.51
CA TRP A 203 -2.23 -1.98 -17.18
C TRP A 203 -2.65 -2.02 -15.72
N LEU A 204 -3.77 -2.67 -15.49
CA LEU A 204 -4.21 -3.11 -14.18
C LEU A 204 -3.98 -4.63 -14.10
N PHE A 205 -3.17 -5.07 -13.15
CA PHE A 205 -3.00 -6.47 -12.82
C PHE A 205 -3.99 -6.85 -11.72
N VAL A 206 -4.73 -7.93 -11.93
CA VAL A 206 -5.84 -8.34 -11.06
C VAL A 206 -5.66 -9.78 -10.61
N GLN A 207 -5.58 -10.00 -9.32
CA GLN A 207 -5.71 -11.33 -8.74
C GLN A 207 -7.17 -11.77 -8.74
N LEU A 208 -7.41 -13.04 -9.00
CA LEU A 208 -8.75 -13.59 -9.13
C LEU A 208 -8.97 -14.76 -8.15
N SER A 209 -10.17 -14.84 -7.61
CA SER A 209 -10.56 -15.94 -6.72
C SER A 209 -10.44 -17.29 -7.42
N GLY A 210 -9.79 -18.25 -6.75
CA GLY A 210 -9.60 -19.61 -7.29
C GLY A 210 -8.53 -19.74 -8.37
N PHE A 211 -7.84 -18.65 -8.77
CA PHE A 211 -6.84 -18.67 -9.82
C PHE A 211 -5.43 -18.39 -9.25
N ASN A 212 -4.52 -19.34 -9.45
CA ASN A 212 -3.10 -19.13 -9.10
C ASN A 212 -2.38 -18.40 -10.23
N GLY A 213 -2.44 -17.08 -10.21
CA GLY A 213 -1.95 -16.22 -11.26
C GLY A 213 -2.64 -14.86 -11.22
N PHE A 214 -2.69 -14.16 -12.35
CA PHE A 214 -3.28 -12.83 -12.44
C PHE A 214 -3.85 -12.56 -13.84
N ALA A 215 -4.89 -11.73 -13.91
CA ALA A 215 -5.38 -11.16 -15.15
C ALA A 215 -4.66 -9.84 -15.45
N VAL A 216 -4.56 -9.49 -16.72
CA VAL A 216 -4.02 -8.24 -17.24
C VAL A 216 -5.14 -7.49 -17.92
N VAL A 217 -5.49 -6.32 -17.40
CA VAL A 217 -6.51 -5.44 -17.96
C VAL A 217 -5.83 -4.24 -18.61
N ASP A 218 -6.10 -4.00 -19.88
CA ASP A 218 -5.75 -2.72 -20.52
C ASP A 218 -6.65 -1.65 -19.96
N PHE A 219 -6.05 -0.68 -19.26
CA PHE A 219 -6.82 0.32 -18.52
C PHE A 219 -7.58 1.28 -19.43
N ALA A 220 -6.96 1.66 -20.55
CA ALA A 220 -7.59 2.57 -21.53
C ALA A 220 -8.67 1.85 -22.34
N ALA A 221 -8.43 0.62 -22.76
CA ALA A 221 -9.41 -0.20 -23.47
C ALA A 221 -10.50 -0.76 -22.54
N ARG A 222 -10.31 -0.70 -21.20
CA ARG A 222 -11.26 -1.21 -20.18
C ARG A 222 -11.59 -2.69 -20.37
N LYS A 223 -10.58 -3.49 -20.72
CA LYS A 223 -10.76 -4.89 -21.13
C LYS A 223 -9.63 -5.78 -20.60
N GLU A 224 -9.98 -6.99 -20.15
CA GLU A 224 -9.01 -8.05 -19.93
C GLU A 224 -8.39 -8.45 -21.28
N ILE A 225 -7.05 -8.39 -21.34
CA ILE A 225 -6.29 -8.70 -22.58
C ILE A 225 -5.46 -9.96 -22.44
N ASN A 226 -5.20 -10.42 -21.21
CA ASN A 226 -4.41 -11.60 -20.95
C ASN A 226 -4.69 -12.14 -19.55
N ARG A 227 -4.35 -13.41 -19.32
CA ARG A 227 -4.39 -14.08 -18.02
C ARG A 227 -3.18 -14.99 -17.88
N ILE A 228 -2.36 -14.77 -16.87
CA ILE A 228 -1.10 -15.48 -16.66
C ILE A 228 -1.25 -16.39 -15.43
N LYS A 229 -1.06 -17.70 -15.64
CA LYS A 229 -0.96 -18.69 -14.56
C LYS A 229 0.46 -18.69 -14.00
N ASN A 230 0.60 -18.67 -12.67
CA ASN A 230 1.88 -18.92 -12.03
C ASN A 230 2.36 -20.36 -12.33
N PRO A 231 3.66 -20.63 -12.28
CA PRO A 231 4.19 -21.97 -12.49
C PRO A 231 3.55 -23.01 -11.56
N ASP A 232 3.48 -24.23 -12.01
CA ASP A 232 3.16 -25.36 -11.15
C ASP A 232 4.31 -25.59 -10.16
N LEU A 233 4.00 -26.19 -9.01
CA LEU A 233 5.02 -26.49 -8.01
C LEU A 233 6.10 -27.44 -8.58
N PRO A 234 7.37 -27.21 -8.22
CA PRO A 234 8.41 -28.17 -8.52
C PRO A 234 8.10 -29.55 -7.90
N PRO A 235 8.58 -30.64 -8.52
CA PRO A 235 8.43 -31.99 -7.99
C PRO A 235 8.91 -32.07 -6.52
N GLY A 236 8.17 -32.78 -5.68
CA GLY A 236 8.50 -32.98 -4.28
C GLY A 236 8.11 -31.84 -3.33
N LYS A 237 7.55 -30.75 -3.86
CA LYS A 237 7.00 -29.66 -3.04
C LYS A 237 5.51 -29.87 -2.79
N SER A 238 5.06 -29.45 -1.59
CA SER A 238 3.66 -29.54 -1.18
C SER A 238 2.99 -28.18 -1.25
N ILE A 239 1.73 -28.16 -1.65
CA ILE A 239 0.93 -26.92 -1.61
C ILE A 239 0.68 -26.48 -0.16
N VAL A 240 0.61 -25.16 0.02
CA VAL A 240 0.12 -24.55 1.27
C VAL A 240 -1.39 -24.29 1.09
N PRO A 241 -2.27 -24.77 1.97
CA PRO A 241 -3.69 -24.50 1.87
C PRO A 241 -3.95 -22.99 1.86
N ALA A 242 -4.68 -22.50 0.87
CA ALA A 242 -4.93 -21.07 0.67
C ALA A 242 -6.42 -20.74 0.41
N GLY A 243 -7.32 -21.70 0.54
CA GLY A 243 -8.75 -21.50 0.31
C GLY A 243 -9.04 -20.97 -1.10
N SER A 244 -9.88 -19.95 -1.18
CA SER A 244 -10.31 -19.35 -2.46
C SER A 244 -9.30 -18.30 -3.01
N ASP A 245 -8.14 -18.10 -2.39
CA ASP A 245 -7.13 -17.12 -2.80
C ASP A 245 -5.73 -17.75 -2.97
N PRO A 246 -5.56 -18.60 -3.98
CA PRO A 246 -4.28 -19.31 -4.23
C PRO A 246 -3.13 -18.36 -4.57
N SER A 247 -3.43 -17.18 -5.05
CA SER A 247 -2.53 -16.05 -5.30
C SER A 247 -3.11 -14.81 -4.64
N HIS A 248 -2.28 -13.85 -4.17
CA HIS A 248 -2.84 -12.69 -3.46
C HIS A 248 -2.07 -11.38 -3.72
N GLY A 249 -1.03 -11.01 -2.95
CA GLY A 249 -0.33 -9.74 -3.11
C GLY A 249 0.43 -9.60 -4.43
N MET A 250 0.45 -8.39 -4.98
CA MET A 250 1.25 -8.02 -6.15
C MET A 250 1.79 -6.61 -6.01
N ALA A 251 2.97 -6.37 -6.59
CA ALA A 251 3.54 -5.03 -6.68
C ALA A 251 4.36 -4.88 -7.98
N VAL A 252 4.37 -3.66 -8.53
CA VAL A 252 5.20 -3.30 -9.69
C VAL A 252 6.35 -2.43 -9.19
N THR A 253 7.58 -2.69 -9.64
CA THR A 253 8.74 -1.86 -9.34
C THR A 253 8.56 -0.43 -9.88
N ALA A 254 9.15 0.56 -9.19
CA ALA A 254 9.00 1.97 -9.55
C ALA A 254 9.45 2.31 -10.98
N ASP A 255 10.40 1.55 -11.53
CA ASP A 255 10.86 1.66 -12.92
C ASP A 255 9.92 0.99 -13.94
N ASN A 256 8.81 0.42 -13.49
CA ASN A 256 7.82 -0.32 -14.30
C ASN A 256 8.41 -1.49 -15.12
N LYS A 257 9.50 -2.13 -14.65
CA LYS A 257 10.14 -3.24 -15.37
C LYS A 257 9.84 -4.61 -14.79
N THR A 258 9.40 -4.70 -13.55
CA THR A 258 9.16 -5.98 -12.89
C THR A 258 7.83 -5.94 -12.13
N LEU A 259 7.01 -6.96 -12.35
CA LEU A 259 5.86 -7.30 -11.54
C LEU A 259 6.23 -8.45 -10.62
N VAL A 260 6.07 -8.29 -9.30
CA VAL A 260 6.19 -9.39 -8.33
C VAL A 260 4.81 -9.87 -7.89
N VAL A 261 4.66 -11.18 -7.73
CA VAL A 261 3.36 -11.85 -7.52
C VAL A 261 3.50 -12.91 -6.43
N CYS A 262 2.75 -12.78 -5.35
CA CYS A 262 2.66 -13.78 -4.30
C CYS A 262 1.78 -14.96 -4.75
N SER A 263 2.34 -16.17 -4.79
CA SER A 263 1.57 -17.40 -4.85
C SER A 263 1.50 -18.01 -3.46
N ARG A 264 0.32 -17.98 -2.85
CA ARG A 264 0.09 -18.51 -1.50
C ARG A 264 0.21 -20.03 -1.48
N ILE A 265 -0.41 -20.71 -2.46
CA ILE A 265 -0.40 -22.18 -2.52
C ILE A 265 0.97 -22.72 -2.84
N ASN A 266 1.78 -22.02 -3.64
CA ASN A 266 3.15 -22.44 -3.95
C ASN A 266 4.16 -21.99 -2.88
N ASN A 267 3.79 -21.00 -2.07
CA ASN A 267 4.68 -20.33 -1.12
C ASN A 267 5.89 -19.67 -1.78
N TYR A 268 5.63 -19.00 -2.91
CA TYR A 268 6.63 -18.31 -3.73
C TYR A 268 6.28 -16.84 -3.96
N LEU A 269 7.32 -16.03 -4.12
CA LEU A 269 7.24 -14.73 -4.77
C LEU A 269 7.77 -14.90 -6.20
N TYR A 270 6.90 -14.87 -7.20
CA TYR A 270 7.30 -14.89 -8.61
C TYR A 270 7.55 -13.48 -9.12
N ALA A 271 8.47 -13.37 -10.10
CA ALA A 271 8.75 -12.11 -10.79
C ALA A 271 8.53 -12.27 -12.30
N TYR A 272 7.91 -11.26 -12.90
CA TYR A 272 7.63 -11.19 -14.33
C TYR A 272 8.20 -9.90 -14.92
N SER A 273 8.80 -9.98 -16.12
CA SER A 273 9.25 -8.79 -16.84
C SER A 273 8.08 -7.96 -17.35
N LEU A 274 8.24 -6.65 -17.39
CA LEU A 274 7.31 -5.72 -18.04
C LEU A 274 8.02 -5.01 -19.20
N PRO A 275 7.36 -4.83 -20.34
CA PRO A 275 5.97 -5.19 -20.63
C PRO A 275 5.74 -6.62 -21.13
N ASP A 276 6.76 -7.45 -21.29
CA ASP A 276 6.68 -8.73 -22.00
C ASP A 276 5.95 -9.83 -21.21
N LEU A 277 5.72 -9.66 -19.91
CA LEU A 277 5.09 -10.63 -19.00
C LEU A 277 5.78 -12.00 -18.98
N LYS A 278 7.10 -12.03 -19.25
CA LYS A 278 7.90 -13.25 -19.16
C LYS A 278 8.27 -13.54 -17.71
N LEU A 279 8.12 -14.79 -17.30
CA LEU A 279 8.59 -15.24 -16.00
C LEU A 279 10.11 -15.07 -15.90
N LEU A 280 10.59 -14.30 -14.94
CA LEU A 280 12.00 -14.12 -14.62
C LEU A 280 12.50 -15.20 -13.64
N GLY A 281 11.61 -15.72 -12.80
CA GLY A 281 11.88 -16.74 -11.81
C GLY A 281 10.97 -16.61 -10.59
N GLY A 282 11.34 -17.27 -9.51
CA GLY A 282 10.61 -17.20 -8.25
C GLY A 282 11.50 -17.46 -7.05
N ALA A 283 11.26 -16.74 -5.98
CA ALA A 283 11.85 -16.97 -4.66
C ALA A 283 10.95 -17.90 -3.86
N GLU A 284 11.47 -19.07 -3.47
CA GLU A 284 10.84 -19.89 -2.43
C GLU A 284 10.98 -19.18 -1.08
N LEU A 285 9.90 -19.07 -0.32
CA LEU A 285 9.89 -18.36 0.94
C LEU A 285 10.04 -19.34 2.12
N GLY A 286 10.88 -18.99 3.08
CA GLY A 286 11.00 -19.72 4.34
C GLY A 286 9.80 -19.52 5.26
N GLY A 287 9.15 -18.34 5.21
CA GLY A 287 7.83 -18.10 5.78
C GLY A 287 6.72 -18.80 4.99
N LYS A 288 5.51 -18.90 5.52
CA LYS A 288 4.40 -19.62 4.85
C LYS A 288 3.16 -18.78 4.68
N GLY A 289 2.54 -18.96 3.50
CA GLY A 289 1.26 -18.35 3.17
C GLY A 289 1.35 -17.02 2.44
N ALA A 290 2.50 -16.70 1.81
CA ALA A 290 2.80 -15.50 1.00
C ALA A 290 1.55 -14.65 0.64
N GLY A 291 1.10 -13.80 1.59
CA GLY A 291 -0.23 -13.16 1.49
C GLY A 291 -0.20 -11.80 0.82
N TRP A 292 0.80 -10.99 1.09
CA TRP A 292 0.89 -9.62 0.61
C TRP A 292 2.34 -9.22 0.35
N VAL A 293 2.55 -8.25 -0.53
CA VAL A 293 3.88 -7.75 -0.83
C VAL A 293 3.89 -6.25 -1.02
N THR A 294 4.91 -5.60 -0.48
CA THR A 294 5.30 -4.22 -0.81
C THR A 294 6.77 -4.17 -1.20
N LEU A 295 7.17 -3.15 -1.93
CA LEU A 295 8.54 -2.94 -2.40
C LEU A 295 9.15 -1.71 -1.72
N THR A 296 10.48 -1.72 -1.53
CA THR A 296 11.20 -0.48 -1.26
C THR A 296 11.05 0.51 -2.42
N PRO A 297 11.18 1.84 -2.20
CA PRO A 297 11.01 2.83 -3.26
C PRO A 297 11.95 2.66 -4.45
N ASP A 298 13.13 2.07 -4.24
CA ASP A 298 14.10 1.75 -5.30
C ASP A 298 13.77 0.44 -6.05
N GLY A 299 12.73 -0.27 -5.63
CA GLY A 299 12.26 -1.52 -6.23
C GLY A 299 13.18 -2.74 -6.02
N LYS A 300 14.23 -2.61 -5.20
CA LYS A 300 15.23 -3.69 -5.05
C LYS A 300 14.84 -4.76 -4.05
N THR A 301 14.03 -4.42 -3.06
CA THR A 301 13.67 -5.32 -1.97
C THR A 301 12.16 -5.45 -1.85
N ALA A 302 11.68 -6.68 -1.79
CA ALA A 302 10.28 -7.01 -1.55
C ALA A 302 10.10 -7.52 -0.10
N TYR A 303 9.06 -7.04 0.56
CA TYR A 303 8.63 -7.47 1.89
C TYR A 303 7.34 -8.26 1.75
N VAL A 304 7.38 -9.55 2.06
CA VAL A 304 6.24 -10.46 1.88
C VAL A 304 5.69 -10.88 3.23
N ALA A 305 4.43 -10.56 3.49
CA ALA A 305 3.73 -10.98 4.71
C ALA A 305 3.35 -12.46 4.65
N ASN A 306 3.69 -13.23 5.69
CA ASN A 306 3.47 -14.66 5.79
C ASN A 306 2.53 -14.97 6.98
N PRO A 307 1.19 -14.95 6.79
CA PRO A 307 0.23 -15.06 7.88
C PRO A 307 0.24 -16.42 8.60
N VAL A 308 0.77 -17.48 8.01
CA VAL A 308 0.83 -18.81 8.64
C VAL A 308 1.99 -18.91 9.64
N THR A 309 3.11 -18.24 9.38
CA THR A 309 4.31 -18.30 10.21
C THR A 309 4.54 -17.05 11.06
N ASN A 310 3.68 -16.02 10.93
CA ASN A 310 3.76 -14.76 11.68
C ASN A 310 5.09 -14.03 11.48
N ASP A 311 5.52 -13.94 10.23
CA ASP A 311 6.76 -13.26 9.85
C ASP A 311 6.61 -12.51 8.51
N VAL A 312 7.63 -11.74 8.18
CA VAL A 312 7.78 -11.07 6.89
C VAL A 312 9.07 -11.57 6.25
N SER A 313 8.95 -12.16 5.08
CA SER A 313 10.10 -12.51 4.23
C SER A 313 10.63 -11.29 3.51
N VAL A 314 11.94 -11.11 3.53
CA VAL A 314 12.65 -10.04 2.81
C VAL A 314 13.34 -10.67 1.61
N VAL A 315 12.95 -10.26 0.41
CA VAL A 315 13.42 -10.85 -0.85
C VAL A 315 14.17 -9.81 -1.67
N ASP A 316 15.39 -10.15 -2.08
CA ASP A 316 16.11 -9.38 -3.11
C ASP A 316 15.47 -9.65 -4.48
N VAL A 317 14.91 -8.61 -5.10
CA VAL A 317 14.10 -8.71 -6.33
C VAL A 317 14.96 -9.13 -7.53
N LYS A 318 16.24 -8.77 -7.56
CA LYS A 318 17.13 -9.09 -8.67
C LYS A 318 17.56 -10.55 -8.66
N SER A 319 17.96 -11.06 -7.51
CA SER A 319 18.44 -12.45 -7.35
C SER A 319 17.32 -13.44 -7.08
N LEU A 320 16.12 -12.97 -6.74
CA LEU A 320 14.96 -13.77 -6.30
C LEU A 320 15.34 -14.72 -5.17
N LYS A 321 16.03 -14.18 -4.15
CA LYS A 321 16.40 -14.93 -2.94
C LYS A 321 15.83 -14.24 -1.71
N GLU A 322 15.29 -15.04 -0.78
CA GLU A 322 14.99 -14.58 0.57
C GLU A 322 16.33 -14.28 1.28
N VAL A 323 16.52 -13.04 1.72
CA VAL A 323 17.76 -12.56 2.36
C VAL A 323 17.62 -12.38 3.86
N ALA A 324 16.39 -12.20 4.34
CA ALA A 324 16.07 -12.12 5.76
C ALA A 324 14.62 -12.51 6.01
N ARG A 325 14.29 -12.80 7.30
CA ARG A 325 12.94 -13.03 7.77
C ARG A 325 12.76 -12.35 9.11
N ILE A 326 11.67 -11.60 9.26
CA ILE A 326 11.43 -10.71 10.39
C ILE A 326 10.19 -11.21 11.13
N PRO A 327 10.31 -11.70 12.37
CA PRO A 327 9.16 -12.02 13.19
C PRO A 327 8.31 -10.77 13.44
N VAL A 328 6.98 -10.93 13.32
CA VAL A 328 6.01 -9.86 13.56
C VAL A 328 4.83 -10.37 14.39
N GLY A 329 3.75 -9.59 14.51
CA GLY A 329 2.55 -10.03 15.22
C GLY A 329 1.76 -11.13 14.50
N TYR A 330 0.66 -11.55 15.10
CA TYR A 330 -0.15 -12.67 14.61
C TYR A 330 -0.93 -12.31 13.34
N VAL A 331 -0.90 -13.23 12.38
CA VAL A 331 -1.56 -13.14 11.07
C VAL A 331 -1.19 -11.83 10.35
N PRO A 332 0.10 -11.63 10.00
CA PRO A 332 0.52 -10.49 9.19
C PRO A 332 -0.26 -10.49 7.89
N LYS A 333 -1.08 -9.43 7.71
CA LYS A 333 -2.10 -9.42 6.66
C LYS A 333 -1.67 -8.63 5.45
N ARG A 334 -1.33 -7.37 5.65
CA ARG A 334 -0.90 -6.45 4.60
C ARG A 334 0.30 -5.65 5.05
N ASN A 335 1.02 -5.16 4.08
CA ASN A 335 2.08 -4.19 4.33
C ASN A 335 2.05 -3.08 3.28
N THR A 336 2.55 -1.93 3.66
CA THR A 336 2.75 -0.80 2.77
C THR A 336 4.07 -0.12 3.06
N THR A 337 4.69 0.41 2.03
CA THR A 337 5.89 1.23 2.15
C THR A 337 5.51 2.69 2.22
N GLY A 338 6.06 3.41 3.17
CA GLY A 338 5.89 4.84 3.30
C GLY A 338 7.18 5.55 3.71
N VAL A 339 7.20 6.87 3.54
CA VAL A 339 8.29 7.73 3.99
C VAL A 339 7.76 8.54 5.16
N LEU A 340 8.24 8.25 6.38
CA LEU A 340 7.83 8.94 7.60
C LEU A 340 8.77 10.12 7.90
N GLN A 341 8.23 11.12 8.64
CA GLN A 341 9.00 12.27 9.14
C GLN A 341 9.87 11.89 10.33
#